data_1042b1c7c8d89232ec815214416ca0fa
#
_entry.id   1042b1c7c8d89232ec815214416ca0fa
#
_cell.length_a   1.000
_cell.length_b   1.000
_cell.length_c   1.000
_cell.angle_alpha   90.00
_cell.angle_beta   90.00
_cell.angle_gamma   90.00
#
_symmetry.space_group_name_H-M   'P 1'
#
loop_
_entity.id
_entity.type
_entity.pdbx_description
1 polymer ?
#
loop_
_entity_poly.entity_id
_entity_poly.type
_entity_poly.pdbx_seq_one_letter_code
_entity_poly.pdbx_strand_id
1 'polypeptide(L)'
;PIYEILDGFIDDQGNSLIVEAKDFEQGEREKKRGGNDASSYDQYLAEHPFSPAEATLQVSSNLFDLALIQEQYNKVRAKALHVLGTAGDLNLNTKGEVVFKPNGDRKQITKYPHRKGDDVNGAVVVYETPHKVEGKVPNLLYFLCHDPYGQNQSSDSRSLGSAYVIKRVNNVSKPDDMIVASYVGRPKTQDDYNNIMFMLSQYYNAKIGFENDRGDVIGFAKRFRKLHYLQEEFEMLDKKELRSRTVKRNYGMHMT
;
A
#
# COMPACT_ATOMS: atom_id res chain seq x y z
N PRO A 1 19.05 1.80 31.84
CA PRO A 1 20.42 2.09 31.48
C PRO A 1 20.84 1.14 30.40
N ILE A 2 21.44 1.70 29.35
CA ILE A 2 21.84 1.03 28.10
C ILE A 2 23.06 0.09 28.34
N TYR A 3 23.51 -0.01 29.56
CA TYR A 3 24.68 -0.80 29.95
C TYR A 3 24.30 -1.71 31.09
N GLU A 4 23.60 -2.78 30.80
CA GLU A 4 23.65 -3.93 31.69
C GLU A 4 25.00 -4.57 31.54
N ILE A 5 25.64 -4.70 32.65
CA ILE A 5 27.00 -5.08 32.87
C ILE A 5 27.22 -6.46 32.28
N LEU A 6 28.01 -6.54 31.24
CA LEU A 6 28.62 -7.79 30.83
C LEU A 6 29.53 -8.23 31.99
N ASP A 7 29.30 -9.43 32.49
CA ASP A 7 30.15 -10.04 33.50
C ASP A 7 31.63 -9.91 33.06
N GLY A 8 32.43 -9.24 33.89
CA GLY A 8 33.86 -9.04 33.65
C GLY A 8 34.29 -7.60 33.30
N PHE A 9 33.35 -6.65 33.13
CA PHE A 9 33.68 -5.23 32.88
C PHE A 9 33.35 -4.35 34.11
N ILE A 10 33.80 -4.79 35.28
CA ILE A 10 33.67 -4.10 36.55
C ILE A 10 35.06 -3.99 37.20
N ASP A 11 35.42 -2.82 37.71
CA ASP A 11 36.66 -2.63 38.47
C ASP A 11 36.56 -3.22 39.89
N ASP A 12 37.67 -3.27 40.59
CA ASP A 12 37.75 -3.79 41.97
C ASP A 12 36.89 -2.99 42.99
N GLN A 13 36.35 -1.84 42.59
CA GLN A 13 35.51 -0.97 43.38
C GLN A 13 34.02 -1.06 43.00
N GLY A 14 33.69 -1.90 42.03
CA GLY A 14 32.32 -2.12 41.55
C GLY A 14 31.84 -1.11 40.51
N ASN A 15 32.72 -0.30 39.92
CA ASN A 15 32.36 0.62 38.86
C ASN A 15 32.44 -0.08 37.50
N SER A 16 31.51 0.25 36.59
CA SER A 16 31.50 -0.28 35.24
C SER A 16 32.62 0.29 34.38
N LEU A 17 33.40 -0.56 33.73
CA LEU A 17 34.42 -0.21 32.74
C LEU A 17 33.74 0.01 31.38
N ILE A 18 33.12 1.17 31.24
CA ILE A 18 32.20 1.47 30.12
C ILE A 18 32.93 1.47 28.76
N VAL A 19 34.15 1.96 28.70
CA VAL A 19 34.91 2.04 27.44
C VAL A 19 35.26 0.65 26.95
N GLU A 20 35.81 -0.17 27.83
CA GLU A 20 36.22 -1.55 27.56
C GLU A 20 35.02 -2.43 27.18
N ALA A 21 33.89 -2.24 27.87
CA ALA A 21 32.64 -2.93 27.53
C ALA A 21 32.11 -2.55 26.14
N LYS A 22 32.19 -1.27 25.80
CA LYS A 22 31.79 -0.80 24.46
C LYS A 22 32.71 -1.31 23.35
N ASP A 23 34.01 -1.32 23.58
CA ASP A 23 34.97 -1.82 22.60
C ASP A 23 34.79 -3.33 22.37
N PHE A 24 34.49 -4.08 23.43
CA PHE A 24 34.15 -5.49 23.32
C PHE A 24 32.87 -5.70 22.50
N GLU A 25 31.78 -5.01 22.83
CA GLU A 25 30.51 -5.10 22.13
C GLU A 25 30.64 -4.67 20.66
N GLN A 26 31.44 -3.65 20.37
CA GLN A 26 31.72 -3.25 19.01
C GLN A 26 32.44 -4.35 18.22
N GLY A 27 33.39 -5.03 18.85
CA GLY A 27 34.08 -6.18 18.24
C GLY A 27 33.13 -7.34 17.92
N GLU A 28 32.18 -7.65 18.81
CA GLU A 28 31.17 -8.69 18.59
C GLU A 28 30.21 -8.30 17.46
N ARG A 29 29.80 -7.02 17.38
CA ARG A 29 29.00 -6.47 16.28
C ARG A 29 29.68 -6.62 14.91
N GLU A 30 30.98 -6.33 14.84
CA GLU A 30 31.75 -6.47 13.60
C GLU A 30 31.86 -7.93 13.15
N LYS A 31 32.06 -8.87 14.08
CA LYS A 31 32.07 -10.31 13.79
C LYS A 31 30.72 -10.76 13.21
N LYS A 32 29.61 -10.35 13.83
CA LYS A 32 28.25 -10.71 13.36
C LYS A 32 27.89 -10.03 12.05
N ARG A 33 28.33 -8.79 11.81
CA ARG A 33 28.14 -8.07 10.56
C ARG A 33 28.82 -8.73 9.36
N GLY A 34 29.95 -9.41 9.60
CA GLY A 34 30.68 -10.19 8.58
C GLY A 34 30.07 -11.58 8.33
N GLY A 35 29.06 -11.99 9.06
CA GLY A 35 28.37 -13.27 8.88
C GLY A 35 27.39 -13.26 7.70
N ASN A 36 27.04 -14.44 7.22
CA ASN A 36 26.12 -14.61 6.09
C ASN A 36 24.63 -14.39 6.44
N ASP A 37 24.31 -14.07 7.70
CA ASP A 37 22.94 -13.92 8.20
C ASP A 37 22.72 -12.51 8.78
N ALA A 38 22.12 -11.66 7.95
CA ALA A 38 21.76 -10.28 8.35
C ALA A 38 20.77 -10.24 9.52
N SER A 39 19.88 -11.23 9.64
CA SER A 39 18.92 -11.34 10.75
C SER A 39 19.62 -11.53 12.09
N SER A 40 20.71 -12.28 12.13
CA SER A 40 21.52 -12.48 13.34
C SER A 40 22.21 -11.20 13.82
N TYR A 41 22.58 -10.32 12.91
CA TYR A 41 23.16 -9.02 13.25
C TYR A 41 22.11 -8.06 13.84
N ASP A 42 20.96 -7.94 13.21
CA ASP A 42 19.87 -7.08 13.68
C ASP A 42 19.31 -7.54 15.04
N GLN A 43 19.22 -8.86 15.24
CA GLN A 43 18.86 -9.44 16.53
C GLN A 43 19.87 -9.07 17.62
N TYR A 44 21.15 -9.16 17.30
CA TYR A 44 22.20 -8.81 18.25
C TYR A 44 22.17 -7.32 18.62
N LEU A 45 21.91 -6.42 17.66
CA LEU A 45 21.75 -4.99 17.92
C LEU A 45 20.56 -4.70 18.84
N ALA A 46 19.44 -5.41 18.68
CA ALA A 46 18.25 -5.25 19.51
C ALA A 46 18.47 -5.78 20.95
N GLU A 47 19.24 -6.86 21.10
CA GLU A 47 19.57 -7.46 22.41
C GLU A 47 20.64 -6.65 23.15
N HIS A 48 21.57 -6.03 22.42
CA HIS A 48 22.71 -5.25 22.96
C HIS A 48 22.74 -3.81 22.40
N PRO A 49 21.69 -3.01 22.64
CA PRO A 49 21.55 -1.72 21.98
C PRO A 49 22.49 -0.66 22.55
N PHE A 50 23.14 0.11 21.69
CA PHE A 50 23.87 1.33 22.08
C PHE A 50 22.96 2.58 22.09
N SER A 51 21.79 2.47 21.49
CA SER A 51 20.81 3.56 21.41
C SER A 51 19.38 3.05 21.59
N PRO A 52 18.44 3.91 22.05
CA PRO A 52 17.03 3.55 22.11
C PRO A 52 16.43 3.11 20.75
N ALA A 53 16.97 3.63 19.65
CA ALA A 53 16.54 3.25 18.31
C ALA A 53 16.89 1.79 17.98
N GLU A 54 18.07 1.31 18.42
CA GLU A 54 18.47 -0.09 18.27
C GLU A 54 17.63 -1.03 19.15
N ALA A 55 17.30 -0.61 20.38
CA ALA A 55 16.46 -1.40 21.29
C ALA A 55 15.03 -1.60 20.76
N THR A 56 14.58 -0.74 19.87
CA THR A 56 13.25 -0.83 19.24
C THR A 56 13.29 -1.52 17.87
N LEU A 57 14.45 -2.02 17.42
CA LEU A 57 14.54 -2.87 16.25
C LEU A 57 13.71 -4.12 16.51
N GLN A 58 12.50 -4.17 15.96
CA GLN A 58 11.74 -5.41 15.95
C GLN A 58 12.43 -6.37 15.01
N VAL A 59 13.11 -7.36 15.57
CA VAL A 59 13.55 -8.54 14.84
C VAL A 59 12.32 -9.41 14.56
N SER A 60 11.39 -8.88 13.79
CA SER A 60 10.46 -9.71 13.07
C SER A 60 11.23 -10.24 11.85
N SER A 61 11.08 -11.50 11.53
CA SER A 61 11.48 -12.05 10.25
C SER A 61 10.74 -11.25 9.15
N ASN A 62 11.33 -10.12 8.77
CA ASN A 62 10.73 -9.25 7.78
C ASN A 62 10.91 -9.95 6.43
N LEU A 63 9.80 -10.21 5.76
CA LEU A 63 9.79 -10.83 4.45
C LEU A 63 10.52 -9.95 3.40
N PHE A 64 10.77 -8.71 3.74
CA PHE A 64 11.35 -7.69 2.88
C PHE A 64 12.75 -7.30 3.35
N ASP A 65 13.65 -7.13 2.40
CA ASP A 65 14.98 -6.59 2.64
C ASP A 65 14.88 -5.11 3.06
N LEU A 66 15.13 -4.85 4.34
CA LEU A 66 15.05 -3.50 4.91
C LEU A 66 16.03 -2.52 4.28
N ALA A 67 17.20 -3.00 3.84
CA ALA A 67 18.20 -2.15 3.18
C ALA A 67 17.68 -1.66 1.83
N LEU A 68 17.07 -2.55 1.04
CA LEU A 68 16.45 -2.19 -0.24
C LEU A 68 15.25 -1.25 -0.05
N ILE A 69 14.42 -1.51 0.98
CA ILE A 69 13.31 -0.61 1.31
C ILE A 69 13.83 0.77 1.69
N GLN A 70 14.85 0.85 2.54
CA GLN A 70 15.43 2.12 2.96
C GLN A 70 16.07 2.88 1.79
N GLU A 71 16.76 2.17 0.91
CA GLU A 71 17.32 2.76 -0.32
C GLU A 71 16.22 3.33 -1.21
N GLN A 72 15.15 2.57 -1.44
CA GLN A 72 14.01 3.02 -2.23
C GLN A 72 13.29 4.20 -1.58
N TYR A 73 13.10 4.16 -0.26
CA TYR A 73 12.52 5.26 0.50
C TYR A 73 13.34 6.55 0.34
N ASN A 74 14.67 6.45 0.44
CA ASN A 74 15.56 7.59 0.26
C ASN A 74 15.52 8.13 -1.17
N LYS A 75 15.45 7.26 -2.19
CA LYS A 75 15.28 7.66 -3.60
C LYS A 75 13.96 8.40 -3.82
N VAL A 76 12.87 7.88 -3.28
CA VAL A 76 11.55 8.51 -3.38
C VAL A 76 11.54 9.87 -2.69
N ARG A 77 12.11 9.94 -1.48
CA ARG A 77 12.16 11.18 -0.70
C ARG A 77 13.06 12.25 -1.35
N ALA A 78 14.21 11.86 -1.88
CA ALA A 78 15.14 12.78 -2.54
C ALA A 78 14.59 13.37 -3.83
N LYS A 79 13.80 12.59 -4.58
CA LYS A 79 13.19 13.03 -5.85
C LYS A 79 11.81 13.66 -5.67
N ALA A 80 11.30 13.78 -4.43
CA ALA A 80 9.92 14.20 -4.15
C ALA A 80 8.88 13.46 -5.02
N LEU A 81 9.10 12.17 -5.29
CA LEU A 81 8.25 11.36 -6.17
C LEU A 81 6.79 11.28 -5.69
N HIS A 82 6.55 11.52 -4.39
CA HIS A 82 5.21 11.64 -3.82
C HIS A 82 4.43 12.86 -4.34
N VAL A 83 5.10 13.80 -5.00
CA VAL A 83 4.51 15.02 -5.59
C VAL A 83 4.30 14.88 -7.10
N LEU A 84 4.76 13.79 -7.74
CA LEU A 84 4.70 13.64 -9.19
C LEU A 84 3.31 13.23 -9.71
N GLY A 85 2.37 12.93 -8.85
CA GLY A 85 1.00 12.64 -9.24
C GLY A 85 0.23 13.93 -9.52
N THR A 86 -0.58 13.92 -10.55
CA THR A 86 -1.52 15.01 -10.87
C THR A 86 -2.86 14.72 -10.20
N ALA A 87 -3.29 15.61 -9.31
CA ALA A 87 -4.62 15.52 -8.69
C ALA A 87 -5.70 16.04 -9.62
N GLY A 88 -6.87 15.42 -9.57
CA GLY A 88 -7.99 15.84 -10.41
C GLY A 88 -9.24 14.99 -10.23
N ASP A 89 -10.12 15.12 -11.20
CA ASP A 89 -11.41 14.46 -11.24
C ASP A 89 -11.56 13.61 -12.50
N LEU A 90 -12.31 12.50 -12.38
CA LEU A 90 -12.75 11.70 -13.52
C LEU A 90 -14.12 12.18 -13.98
N ASN A 91 -14.28 12.37 -15.27
CA ASN A 91 -15.53 12.83 -15.86
C ASN A 91 -15.85 12.03 -17.12
N LEU A 92 -17.13 11.99 -17.49
CA LEU A 92 -17.55 11.46 -18.78
C LEU A 92 -17.47 12.58 -19.83
N ASN A 93 -16.88 12.28 -20.96
CA ASN A 93 -16.94 13.16 -22.13
C ASN A 93 -18.26 12.99 -22.87
N THR A 94 -18.48 13.77 -23.95
CA THR A 94 -19.69 13.72 -24.76
C THR A 94 -19.93 12.38 -25.45
N LYS A 95 -18.90 11.53 -25.57
CA LYS A 95 -18.99 10.18 -26.14
C LYS A 95 -19.22 9.11 -25.06
N GLY A 96 -19.35 9.49 -23.78
CA GLY A 96 -19.51 8.56 -22.66
C GLY A 96 -18.21 7.87 -22.24
N GLU A 97 -17.04 8.34 -22.70
CA GLU A 97 -15.73 7.83 -22.28
C GLU A 97 -15.24 8.56 -21.03
N VAL A 98 -14.59 7.84 -20.14
CA VAL A 98 -14.00 8.44 -18.95
C VAL A 98 -12.72 9.19 -19.33
N VAL A 99 -12.63 10.44 -18.89
CA VAL A 99 -11.47 11.30 -19.06
C VAL A 99 -11.04 11.85 -17.70
N PHE A 100 -9.74 11.93 -17.50
CA PHE A 100 -9.15 12.58 -16.34
C PHE A 100 -8.96 14.07 -16.63
N LYS A 101 -9.42 14.91 -15.72
CA LYS A 101 -9.23 16.36 -15.76
C LYS A 101 -8.41 16.81 -14.56
N PRO A 102 -7.19 17.31 -14.77
CA PRO A 102 -6.41 17.95 -13.70
C PRO A 102 -7.22 19.05 -13.03
N ASN A 103 -7.17 19.10 -11.71
CA ASN A 103 -7.86 20.11 -10.92
C ASN A 103 -7.00 20.48 -9.72
N GLY A 104 -6.42 21.68 -9.74
CA GLY A 104 -5.52 22.18 -8.70
C GLY A 104 -6.17 22.43 -7.35
N ASP A 105 -7.50 22.56 -7.32
CA ASP A 105 -8.26 22.75 -6.06
C ASP A 105 -8.46 21.41 -5.34
N ARG A 106 -8.32 20.29 -6.03
CA ARG A 106 -8.42 18.95 -5.44
C ARG A 106 -7.10 18.54 -4.81
N LYS A 107 -7.17 17.96 -3.62
CA LYS A 107 -5.99 17.52 -2.89
C LYS A 107 -6.12 16.06 -2.47
N GLN A 108 -5.01 15.35 -2.59
CA GLN A 108 -4.89 14.02 -2.02
C GLN A 108 -4.93 14.10 -0.49
N ILE A 109 -5.64 13.17 0.15
CA ILE A 109 -5.60 13.02 1.60
C ILE A 109 -4.29 12.31 1.97
N THR A 110 -3.40 13.02 2.67
CA THR A 110 -2.08 12.51 3.07
C THR A 110 -1.87 12.52 4.59
N LYS A 111 -2.81 13.12 5.34
CA LYS A 111 -2.70 13.23 6.81
C LYS A 111 -3.76 12.36 7.48
N TYR A 112 -3.32 11.54 8.40
CA TYR A 112 -4.17 10.67 9.22
C TYR A 112 -3.82 10.81 10.70
N PRO A 113 -4.81 10.69 11.59
CA PRO A 113 -6.24 10.72 11.31
C PRO A 113 -6.70 12.12 10.84
N HIS A 114 -7.71 12.16 9.98
CA HIS A 114 -8.31 13.43 9.57
C HIS A 114 -9.11 14.03 10.74
N ARG A 115 -9.25 15.37 10.75
CA ARG A 115 -9.98 16.11 11.78
C ARG A 115 -11.43 16.34 11.33
N LYS A 116 -12.31 16.59 12.30
CA LYS A 116 -13.69 17.02 12.00
C LYS A 116 -13.65 18.35 11.25
N GLY A 117 -14.25 18.38 10.06
CA GLY A 117 -14.25 19.55 9.16
C GLY A 117 -13.23 19.50 8.02
N ASP A 118 -12.31 18.53 8.02
CA ASP A 118 -11.43 18.32 6.87
C ASP A 118 -12.25 17.83 5.66
N ASP A 119 -11.82 18.23 4.46
CA ASP A 119 -12.37 17.66 3.23
C ASP A 119 -11.93 16.20 3.08
N VAL A 120 -12.89 15.30 3.19
CA VAL A 120 -12.67 13.85 3.07
C VAL A 120 -13.04 13.31 1.69
N ASN A 121 -13.47 14.16 0.74
CA ASN A 121 -13.77 13.69 -0.61
C ASN A 121 -12.51 13.19 -1.34
N GLY A 122 -11.34 13.75 -1.00
CA GLY A 122 -10.09 13.39 -1.64
C GLY A 122 -10.04 13.76 -3.14
N ALA A 123 -8.96 13.36 -3.79
CA ALA A 123 -8.77 13.53 -5.23
C ALA A 123 -8.33 12.21 -5.86
N VAL A 124 -8.67 12.00 -7.11
CA VAL A 124 -7.98 11.01 -7.94
C VAL A 124 -6.60 11.56 -8.26
N VAL A 125 -5.55 10.79 -7.99
CA VAL A 125 -4.18 11.15 -8.33
C VAL A 125 -3.69 10.21 -9.42
N VAL A 126 -3.29 10.77 -10.56
CA VAL A 126 -2.73 10.04 -11.68
C VAL A 126 -1.23 10.27 -11.72
N TYR A 127 -0.45 9.20 -11.56
CA TYR A 127 1.03 9.21 -11.65
C TYR A 127 1.50 8.91 -13.06
N GLU A 128 0.78 8.02 -13.75
CA GLU A 128 0.99 7.69 -15.16
C GLU A 128 -0.35 7.53 -15.86
N THR A 129 -0.53 8.20 -17.00
CA THR A 129 -1.76 8.03 -17.82
C THR A 129 -1.79 6.64 -18.44
N PRO A 130 -2.99 6.10 -18.77
CA PRO A 130 -3.09 4.79 -19.38
C PRO A 130 -2.28 4.68 -20.68
N HIS A 131 -1.43 3.67 -20.75
CA HIS A 131 -0.71 3.34 -21.98
C HIS A 131 -1.69 2.80 -23.03
N LYS A 132 -1.59 3.31 -24.24
CA LYS A 132 -2.47 2.93 -25.35
C LYS A 132 -1.67 2.33 -26.50
N VAL A 133 -2.16 1.22 -27.02
CA VAL A 133 -1.69 0.60 -28.26
C VAL A 133 -2.83 0.74 -29.27
N GLU A 134 -2.55 1.36 -30.41
CA GLU A 134 -3.57 1.66 -31.44
C GLU A 134 -4.83 2.36 -30.88
N GLY A 135 -4.61 3.30 -29.96
CA GLY A 135 -5.68 4.08 -29.31
C GLY A 135 -6.47 3.38 -28.22
N LYS A 136 -6.20 2.11 -27.93
CA LYS A 136 -6.89 1.31 -26.90
C LYS A 136 -5.94 0.93 -25.77
N VAL A 137 -6.43 0.94 -24.54
CA VAL A 137 -5.70 0.42 -23.39
C VAL A 137 -5.73 -1.11 -23.45
N PRO A 138 -4.55 -1.79 -23.44
CA PRO A 138 -4.48 -3.24 -23.51
C PRO A 138 -5.23 -3.91 -22.35
N ASN A 139 -5.87 -5.03 -22.62
CA ASN A 139 -6.52 -5.83 -21.61
C ASN A 139 -5.47 -6.40 -20.63
N LEU A 140 -5.84 -6.51 -19.36
CA LEU A 140 -5.01 -7.10 -18.29
C LEU A 140 -3.70 -6.36 -18.00
N LEU A 141 -3.46 -5.19 -18.62
CA LEU A 141 -2.28 -4.38 -18.33
C LEU A 141 -2.38 -3.74 -16.93
N TYR A 142 -3.59 -3.37 -16.52
CA TYR A 142 -3.85 -2.74 -15.24
C TYR A 142 -4.81 -3.57 -14.39
N PHE A 143 -4.66 -3.41 -13.07
CA PHE A 143 -5.55 -3.99 -12.08
C PHE A 143 -5.87 -2.94 -11.02
N LEU A 144 -7.12 -2.82 -10.62
CA LEU A 144 -7.56 -1.91 -9.58
C LEU A 144 -7.86 -2.71 -8.33
N CYS A 145 -7.11 -2.44 -7.26
CA CYS A 145 -7.40 -2.93 -5.91
C CYS A 145 -8.11 -1.84 -5.14
N HIS A 146 -9.18 -2.17 -4.42
CA HIS A 146 -9.78 -1.20 -3.53
C HIS A 146 -10.32 -1.83 -2.25
N ASP A 147 -10.28 -1.05 -1.19
CA ASP A 147 -10.82 -1.33 0.12
C ASP A 147 -11.99 -0.35 0.37
N PRO A 148 -13.26 -0.82 0.26
CA PRO A 148 -14.41 0.02 0.47
C PRO A 148 -14.71 0.20 1.96
N TYR A 149 -15.24 1.34 2.36
CA TYR A 149 -15.78 1.51 3.71
C TYR A 149 -17.21 0.96 3.83
N GLY A 150 -17.58 0.49 5.06
CA GLY A 150 -18.80 -0.29 5.26
C GLY A 150 -20.12 0.47 5.36
N GLN A 151 -20.14 1.80 5.58
CA GLN A 151 -21.37 2.54 5.88
C GLN A 151 -21.38 3.95 5.29
N ASN A 152 -22.55 4.34 4.75
CA ASN A 152 -22.77 5.69 4.21
C ASN A 152 -22.62 6.80 5.26
N GLN A 153 -23.15 6.56 6.45
CA GLN A 153 -23.07 7.49 7.57
C GLN A 153 -22.66 6.73 8.83
N SER A 154 -21.58 7.16 9.43
CA SER A 154 -21.24 6.82 10.81
C SER A 154 -20.89 8.12 11.50
N SER A 155 -21.52 8.40 12.62
CA SER A 155 -21.19 9.55 13.47
C SER A 155 -19.76 9.50 13.97
N ASP A 156 -19.18 8.29 14.06
CA ASP A 156 -17.92 8.04 14.74
C ASP A 156 -16.84 7.39 13.87
N SER A 157 -17.18 6.87 12.68
CA SER A 157 -16.20 6.25 11.81
C SER A 157 -15.40 7.29 11.00
N ARG A 158 -14.10 7.27 11.19
CA ARG A 158 -13.13 8.04 10.41
C ARG A 158 -12.50 7.26 9.26
N SER A 159 -12.99 6.04 8.98
CA SER A 159 -12.45 5.21 7.89
C SER A 159 -12.69 5.87 6.55
N LEU A 160 -11.66 5.86 5.72
CA LEU A 160 -11.71 6.28 4.32
C LEU A 160 -11.67 5.03 3.45
N GLY A 161 -12.30 5.09 2.29
CA GLY A 161 -12.05 4.10 1.26
C GLY A 161 -10.74 4.41 0.56
N SER A 162 -10.04 3.37 0.11
CA SER A 162 -8.81 3.50 -0.65
C SER A 162 -8.84 2.67 -1.92
N ALA A 163 -8.19 3.16 -2.97
CA ALA A 163 -8.05 2.43 -4.22
C ALA A 163 -6.73 2.76 -4.89
N TYR A 164 -6.14 1.74 -5.51
CA TYR A 164 -4.89 1.84 -6.23
C TYR A 164 -4.98 1.12 -7.56
N VAL A 165 -4.57 1.77 -8.63
CA VAL A 165 -4.40 1.13 -9.93
C VAL A 165 -2.96 0.72 -10.08
N ILE A 166 -2.75 -0.57 -10.28
CA ILE A 166 -1.44 -1.18 -10.44
C ILE A 166 -1.23 -1.50 -11.91
N LYS A 167 -0.13 -1.05 -12.48
CA LYS A 167 0.37 -1.49 -13.77
C LYS A 167 1.15 -2.78 -13.55
N ARG A 168 0.64 -3.87 -14.11
CA ARG A 168 1.19 -5.21 -13.89
C ARG A 168 2.52 -5.38 -14.62
N VAL A 169 3.32 -6.36 -14.19
CA VAL A 169 4.49 -6.81 -14.94
C VAL A 169 4.06 -7.18 -16.37
N ASN A 170 4.73 -6.60 -17.36
CA ASN A 170 4.35 -6.74 -18.76
C ASN A 170 5.53 -6.45 -19.71
N ASN A 171 5.35 -6.79 -20.99
CA ASN A 171 6.34 -6.54 -22.04
C ASN A 171 5.96 -5.39 -22.98
N VAL A 172 4.90 -4.64 -22.66
CA VAL A 172 4.32 -3.62 -23.55
C VAL A 172 4.80 -2.23 -23.18
N SER A 173 4.89 -1.92 -21.88
CA SER A 173 5.18 -0.57 -21.39
C SER A 173 5.99 -0.60 -20.09
N LYS A 174 7.15 0.05 -20.09
CA LYS A 174 8.03 0.19 -18.92
C LYS A 174 8.08 1.65 -18.45
N PRO A 175 8.30 1.92 -17.16
CA PRO A 175 8.40 0.93 -16.06
C PRO A 175 7.05 0.25 -15.80
N ASP A 176 7.10 -0.92 -15.18
CA ASP A 176 5.92 -1.70 -14.76
C ASP A 176 6.05 -2.12 -13.30
N ASP A 177 5.11 -2.92 -12.80
CA ASP A 177 5.01 -3.33 -11.40
C ASP A 177 4.96 -2.11 -10.45
N MET A 178 4.08 -1.18 -10.77
CA MET A 178 3.98 0.08 -10.05
C MET A 178 2.55 0.59 -9.94
N ILE A 179 2.30 1.41 -8.92
CA ILE A 179 1.04 2.14 -8.77
C ILE A 179 1.04 3.31 -9.76
N VAL A 180 0.03 3.37 -10.63
CA VAL A 180 -0.12 4.42 -11.66
C VAL A 180 -1.23 5.40 -11.36
N ALA A 181 -2.14 5.07 -10.46
CA ALA A 181 -3.14 6.00 -9.92
C ALA A 181 -3.58 5.58 -8.53
N SER A 182 -4.06 6.53 -7.77
CA SER A 182 -4.64 6.29 -6.44
C SER A 182 -5.86 7.17 -6.19
N TYR A 183 -6.73 6.71 -5.31
CA TYR A 183 -7.78 7.51 -4.71
C TYR A 183 -7.93 7.11 -3.26
N VAL A 184 -7.98 8.09 -2.38
CA VAL A 184 -8.30 7.91 -0.96
C VAL A 184 -9.34 8.94 -0.60
N GLY A 185 -10.48 8.51 -0.08
CA GLY A 185 -11.54 9.43 0.26
C GLY A 185 -12.79 8.77 0.85
N ARG A 186 -13.67 9.63 1.34
CA ARG A 186 -15.01 9.28 1.79
C ARG A 186 -15.99 10.32 1.25
N PRO A 187 -16.41 10.21 0.00
CA PRO A 187 -17.42 11.09 -0.56
C PRO A 187 -18.75 10.94 0.17
N LYS A 188 -19.70 11.82 -0.13
CA LYS A 188 -20.96 11.95 0.58
C LYS A 188 -21.76 10.65 0.63
N THR A 189 -21.72 9.86 -0.43
CA THR A 189 -22.41 8.57 -0.50
C THR A 189 -21.44 7.46 -0.94
N GLN A 190 -21.78 6.23 -0.59
CA GLN A 190 -21.05 5.05 -1.05
C GLN A 190 -21.17 4.84 -2.56
N ASP A 191 -22.32 5.23 -3.15
CA ASP A 191 -22.51 5.21 -4.59
C ASP A 191 -21.57 6.19 -5.31
N ASP A 192 -21.30 7.37 -4.73
CA ASP A 192 -20.31 8.31 -5.26
C ASP A 192 -18.90 7.69 -5.24
N TYR A 193 -18.55 7.02 -4.12
CA TYR A 193 -17.28 6.30 -4.01
C TYR A 193 -17.17 5.18 -5.07
N ASN A 194 -18.17 4.32 -5.15
CA ASN A 194 -18.21 3.24 -6.13
C ASN A 194 -18.14 3.78 -7.57
N ASN A 195 -18.81 4.90 -7.85
CA ASN A 195 -18.75 5.52 -9.17
C ASN A 195 -17.34 5.95 -9.54
N ILE A 196 -16.57 6.53 -8.59
CA ILE A 196 -15.15 6.88 -8.82
C ILE A 196 -14.34 5.62 -9.13
N MET A 197 -14.55 4.52 -8.39
CA MET A 197 -13.85 3.24 -8.62
C MET A 197 -14.13 2.68 -10.02
N PHE A 198 -15.39 2.68 -10.44
CA PHE A 198 -15.76 2.21 -11.76
C PHE A 198 -15.27 3.13 -12.89
N MET A 199 -15.20 4.44 -12.67
CA MET A 199 -14.55 5.35 -13.61
C MET A 199 -13.04 5.12 -13.70
N LEU A 200 -12.34 4.88 -12.58
CA LEU A 200 -10.92 4.49 -12.61
C LEU A 200 -10.72 3.19 -13.39
N SER A 201 -11.56 2.19 -13.14
CA SER A 201 -11.53 0.93 -13.87
C SER A 201 -11.71 1.14 -15.38
N GLN A 202 -12.67 1.96 -15.78
CA GLN A 202 -12.91 2.28 -17.20
C GLN A 202 -11.73 3.05 -17.82
N TYR A 203 -11.20 4.04 -17.10
CA TYR A 203 -10.10 4.88 -17.59
C TYR A 203 -8.84 4.06 -17.87
N TYR A 204 -8.53 3.08 -17.01
CA TYR A 204 -7.37 2.18 -17.16
C TYR A 204 -7.69 0.84 -17.82
N ASN A 205 -8.94 0.58 -18.22
CA ASN A 205 -9.37 -0.75 -18.68
C ASN A 205 -8.96 -1.87 -17.70
N ALA A 206 -9.17 -1.63 -16.40
CA ALA A 206 -8.71 -2.49 -15.31
C ALA A 206 -9.87 -3.31 -14.73
N LYS A 207 -9.61 -4.55 -14.34
CA LYS A 207 -10.52 -5.31 -13.45
C LYS A 207 -10.42 -4.79 -12.03
N ILE A 208 -11.54 -4.84 -11.31
CA ILE A 208 -11.65 -4.39 -9.92
C ILE A 208 -11.58 -5.59 -8.99
N GLY A 209 -10.50 -5.67 -8.17
CA GLY A 209 -10.38 -6.59 -7.05
C GLY A 209 -10.74 -5.88 -5.73
N PHE A 210 -11.53 -6.53 -4.88
CA PHE A 210 -12.02 -5.94 -3.63
C PHE A 210 -12.39 -7.02 -2.61
N GLU A 211 -12.44 -6.63 -1.34
CA GLU A 211 -13.02 -7.44 -0.27
C GLU A 211 -14.56 -7.37 -0.34
N ASN A 212 -15.21 -8.53 -0.42
CA ASN A 212 -16.66 -8.62 -0.68
C ASN A 212 -17.50 -8.69 0.61
N ASP A 213 -17.04 -8.11 1.69
CA ASP A 213 -17.78 -8.03 2.96
C ASP A 213 -18.34 -6.64 3.25
N ARG A 214 -17.94 -5.64 2.46
CA ARG A 214 -18.29 -4.21 2.65
C ARG A 214 -18.58 -3.51 1.34
N GLY A 215 -19.20 -2.34 1.43
CA GLY A 215 -19.21 -1.34 0.35
C GLY A 215 -20.27 -1.52 -0.73
N ASP A 216 -21.15 -2.51 -0.66
CA ASP A 216 -22.20 -2.79 -1.69
C ASP A 216 -21.71 -2.70 -3.14
N VAL A 217 -20.44 -3.09 -3.38
CA VAL A 217 -19.80 -2.99 -4.71
C VAL A 217 -20.56 -3.82 -5.76
N ILE A 218 -20.95 -5.03 -5.38
CA ILE A 218 -21.71 -5.93 -6.27
C ILE A 218 -23.11 -5.38 -6.53
N GLY A 219 -23.79 -4.86 -5.51
CA GLY A 219 -25.10 -4.23 -5.64
C GLY A 219 -25.04 -3.04 -6.58
N PHE A 220 -24.06 -2.15 -6.43
CA PHE A 220 -23.79 -1.05 -7.34
C PHE A 220 -23.55 -1.55 -8.77
N ALA A 221 -22.68 -2.53 -8.94
CA ALA A 221 -22.37 -3.08 -10.26
C ALA A 221 -23.59 -3.70 -10.95
N LYS A 222 -24.48 -4.36 -10.20
CA LYS A 222 -25.76 -4.89 -10.73
C LYS A 222 -26.70 -3.76 -11.19
N ARG A 223 -26.89 -2.74 -10.33
CA ARG A 223 -27.77 -1.59 -10.64
C ARG A 223 -27.34 -0.88 -11.93
N PHE A 224 -26.03 -0.72 -12.14
CA PHE A 224 -25.48 0.00 -13.27
C PHE A 224 -24.95 -0.88 -14.41
N ARG A 225 -25.24 -2.20 -14.40
CA ARG A 225 -24.80 -3.19 -15.42
C ARG A 225 -23.29 -3.24 -15.62
N LYS A 226 -22.52 -3.09 -14.55
CA LYS A 226 -21.06 -2.98 -14.55
C LYS A 226 -20.35 -4.24 -13.99
N LEU A 227 -21.04 -5.39 -13.84
CA LEU A 227 -20.46 -6.62 -13.28
C LEU A 227 -19.21 -7.08 -14.04
N HIS A 228 -19.14 -6.83 -15.35
CA HIS A 228 -18.01 -7.22 -16.18
C HIS A 228 -16.68 -6.51 -15.82
N TYR A 229 -16.71 -5.44 -15.04
CA TYR A 229 -15.49 -4.80 -14.51
C TYR A 229 -14.95 -5.50 -13.26
N LEU A 230 -15.77 -6.25 -12.55
CA LEU A 230 -15.37 -6.91 -11.32
C LEU A 230 -14.51 -8.13 -11.62
N GLN A 231 -13.51 -8.36 -10.76
CA GLN A 231 -12.73 -9.58 -10.75
C GLN A 231 -13.57 -10.71 -10.16
N GLU A 232 -13.65 -11.84 -10.85
CA GLU A 232 -14.32 -13.03 -10.34
C GLU A 232 -13.44 -13.74 -9.29
N GLU A 233 -14.05 -14.24 -8.22
CA GLU A 233 -13.35 -14.87 -7.10
C GLU A 233 -12.48 -16.04 -7.54
N PHE A 234 -12.97 -16.90 -8.45
CA PHE A 234 -12.24 -18.08 -8.91
C PHE A 234 -10.93 -17.77 -9.67
N GLU A 235 -10.82 -16.56 -10.22
CA GLU A 235 -9.59 -16.11 -10.90
C GLU A 235 -8.51 -15.66 -9.91
N MET A 236 -8.88 -15.45 -8.64
CA MET A 236 -7.98 -15.05 -7.55
C MET A 236 -7.56 -16.22 -6.67
N LEU A 237 -8.29 -17.35 -6.73
CA LEU A 237 -8.02 -18.53 -5.93
C LEU A 237 -7.00 -19.44 -6.61
N ASP A 238 -6.25 -20.19 -5.81
CA ASP A 238 -5.37 -21.21 -6.35
C ASP A 238 -6.16 -22.46 -6.82
N LYS A 239 -5.50 -23.37 -7.57
CA LYS A 239 -6.13 -24.57 -8.12
C LYS A 239 -6.61 -25.55 -7.05
N LYS A 240 -6.09 -25.51 -5.83
CA LYS A 240 -6.53 -26.38 -4.72
C LYS A 240 -7.82 -25.88 -4.12
N GLU A 241 -7.94 -24.59 -3.93
CA GLU A 241 -9.13 -23.92 -3.40
C GLU A 241 -10.32 -24.08 -4.37
N LEU A 242 -10.07 -23.94 -5.68
CA LEU A 242 -11.09 -24.15 -6.72
C LEU A 242 -11.70 -25.54 -6.72
N ARG A 243 -10.94 -26.59 -6.37
CA ARG A 243 -11.42 -27.98 -6.34
C ARG A 243 -12.37 -28.27 -5.16
N SER A 244 -12.32 -27.48 -4.11
CA SER A 244 -13.10 -27.66 -2.89
C SER A 244 -14.43 -26.91 -2.86
N ARG A 245 -14.66 -25.99 -3.81
CA ARG A 245 -15.84 -25.12 -3.82
C ARG A 245 -16.73 -25.40 -5.02
N THR A 246 -18.06 -25.42 -4.79
CA THR A 246 -19.07 -25.38 -5.86
C THR A 246 -18.97 -24.01 -6.53
N VAL A 247 -18.57 -23.99 -7.81
CA VAL A 247 -18.32 -22.74 -8.56
C VAL A 247 -19.63 -21.97 -8.76
N LYS A 248 -19.99 -21.11 -7.81
CA LYS A 248 -20.91 -20.01 -8.07
C LYS A 248 -20.06 -18.82 -8.54
N ARG A 249 -20.53 -18.06 -9.53
CA ARG A 249 -19.90 -16.80 -9.93
C ARG A 249 -20.02 -15.80 -8.77
N ASN A 250 -18.98 -15.74 -7.96
CA ASN A 250 -18.80 -14.73 -6.92
C ASN A 250 -17.80 -13.70 -7.43
N TYR A 251 -17.92 -12.49 -6.94
CA TYR A 251 -17.03 -11.37 -7.26
C TYR A 251 -16.35 -10.89 -5.98
N GLY A 252 -15.09 -10.46 -6.11
CA GLY A 252 -14.29 -10.07 -4.96
C GLY A 252 -13.82 -11.26 -4.12
N MET A 253 -13.06 -10.98 -3.07
CA MET A 253 -12.56 -11.99 -2.12
C MET A 253 -13.40 -11.96 -0.84
N HIS A 254 -13.83 -13.11 -0.37
CA HIS A 254 -14.36 -13.23 0.98
C HIS A 254 -13.20 -13.41 1.96
N MET A 255 -13.10 -12.48 2.91
CA MET A 255 -12.19 -12.63 4.05
C MET A 255 -12.90 -13.52 5.09
N THR A 256 -12.30 -14.65 5.41
CA THR A 256 -12.79 -15.61 6.43
C THR A 256 -12.19 -15.31 7.78
#